data_d5e6d62afb1f499743b1b41ff4752478
#
_entry.id   d5e6d62afb1f499743b1b41ff4752478
#
_cell.length_a   1.000
_cell.length_b   1.000
_cell.length_c   1.000
_cell.angle_alpha   90.00
_cell.angle_beta   90.00
_cell.angle_gamma   90.00
#
_symmetry.space_group_name_H-M   'P 1'
#
loop_
_entity.id
_entity.type
_entity.pdbx_description
1 polymer ?
#
loop_
_entity_poly.entity_id
_entity_poly.type
_entity_poly.pdbx_seq_one_letter_code
_entity_poly.pdbx_strand_id
1 'polypeptide(L)'
;MHRRELLQTAVMGGLTAATLRRTPESADWSGTGPEQDEPIVVEGLVAGGLRESHLKGAKAGGVDVWVGGGPGDMAGYAGVLRFFDRHKDQIVPARSVADIVAAKRAGKIANVFNWQSAGALGDAFNGTMGGTQTALRAFQEIGLRIVGLCYNVVNEFGGGCLEPQVPLTRAGRRLVEEIHKLRIVLDVGGHTGEQTSLDAIAISRGVPVICSHTNIGAIADNPRCVSDKVIDAIAATGGVIGLTAVNDFHIRNRKDASVAHSPRVTVEQHIDQFDYIKKRVGVDHVGLGPDFVDGMPLNYDAVNREVITRDMISDGEWLYVKGFENIAELPNVVAALRRRGWKEEEVRKAMGGNWLRVYRTVWGG
;
A
#
# COMPACT_ATOMS: atom_id res chain seq x y z
N MET A 1 -68.53 -5.64 -8.30
CA MET A 1 -69.20 -6.06 -9.56
C MET A 1 -68.14 -6.10 -10.66
N HIS A 2 -67.89 -7.33 -11.12
CA HIS A 2 -67.49 -7.80 -12.45
C HIS A 2 -66.22 -7.18 -13.08
N ARG A 3 -65.13 -7.92 -13.19
CA ARG A 3 -64.78 -9.16 -13.96
C ARG A 3 -64.62 -8.92 -15.48
N ARG A 4 -63.42 -9.44 -15.92
CA ARG A 4 -63.11 -10.17 -17.15
C ARG A 4 -62.60 -9.35 -18.33
N GLU A 5 -61.36 -9.68 -18.72
CA GLU A 5 -60.84 -10.69 -19.70
C GLU A 5 -60.95 -10.21 -21.11
N LEU A 6 -59.79 -10.29 -21.80
CA LEU A 6 -59.56 -11.01 -23.08
C LEU A 6 -58.16 -10.67 -23.60
N LEU A 7 -57.30 -11.63 -23.58
CA LEU A 7 -56.89 -12.60 -24.63
C LEU A 7 -55.94 -12.05 -25.68
N GLN A 8 -54.72 -12.54 -25.58
CA GLN A 8 -53.86 -13.19 -26.56
C GLN A 8 -53.93 -12.78 -28.02
N THR A 9 -52.75 -12.38 -28.54
CA THR A 9 -52.28 -12.96 -29.80
C THR A 9 -50.74 -13.07 -29.79
N ALA A 10 -50.24 -14.27 -29.92
CA ALA A 10 -48.84 -14.61 -30.06
C ALA A 10 -48.38 -14.30 -31.49
N VAL A 11 -47.23 -13.70 -31.62
CA VAL A 11 -46.42 -13.79 -32.82
C VAL A 11 -45.04 -14.34 -32.46
N MET A 12 -44.84 -15.56 -32.88
CA MET A 12 -43.52 -16.22 -32.86
C MET A 12 -42.63 -15.57 -33.88
N GLY A 13 -41.55 -14.98 -33.42
CA GLY A 13 -40.43 -14.56 -34.24
C GLY A 13 -39.14 -14.98 -33.54
N GLY A 14 -38.57 -16.10 -33.96
CA GLY A 14 -37.31 -16.61 -33.43
C GLY A 14 -36.17 -15.67 -33.78
N LEU A 15 -35.51 -15.18 -32.77
CA LEU A 15 -34.17 -14.59 -32.86
C LEU A 15 -33.27 -15.33 -31.88
N THR A 16 -32.41 -16.16 -32.45
CA THR A 16 -31.33 -16.85 -31.77
C THR A 16 -30.41 -15.78 -31.15
N ALA A 17 -30.53 -15.59 -29.82
CA ALA A 17 -29.59 -14.83 -29.05
C ALA A 17 -28.33 -15.68 -28.83
N ALA A 18 -27.35 -15.51 -29.70
CA ALA A 18 -25.98 -15.89 -29.42
C ALA A 18 -25.40 -14.90 -28.43
N THR A 19 -25.61 -15.15 -27.15
CA THR A 19 -24.86 -14.49 -26.08
C THR A 19 -23.47 -15.06 -26.07
N LEU A 20 -22.57 -14.45 -26.85
CA LEU A 20 -21.14 -14.54 -26.63
C LEU A 20 -20.83 -13.94 -25.25
N ARG A 21 -20.78 -14.79 -24.23
CA ARG A 21 -20.03 -14.49 -23.03
C ARG A 21 -18.56 -14.40 -23.44
N ARG A 22 -18.08 -13.19 -23.69
CA ARG A 22 -16.64 -12.93 -23.65
C ARG A 22 -16.25 -13.12 -22.19
N THR A 23 -15.63 -14.24 -21.88
CA THR A 23 -14.68 -14.34 -20.77
C THR A 23 -13.67 -13.21 -21.01
N PRO A 24 -13.34 -12.38 -20.01
CA PRO A 24 -12.20 -11.50 -20.16
C PRO A 24 -11.02 -12.41 -20.46
N GLU A 25 -10.44 -12.31 -21.65
CA GLU A 25 -9.12 -12.85 -21.92
C GLU A 25 -8.23 -12.40 -20.77
N SER A 26 -7.57 -13.36 -20.15
CA SER A 26 -6.50 -13.07 -19.20
C SER A 26 -5.54 -12.13 -19.91
N ALA A 27 -5.53 -10.87 -19.48
CA ALA A 27 -4.62 -9.90 -20.04
C ALA A 27 -3.21 -10.47 -19.89
N ASP A 28 -2.53 -10.60 -21.03
CA ASP A 28 -1.13 -10.98 -21.05
C ASP A 28 -0.33 -9.85 -20.37
N TRP A 29 0.07 -10.10 -19.13
CA TRP A 29 0.78 -9.17 -18.27
C TRP A 29 2.29 -9.15 -18.54
N SER A 30 2.76 -9.77 -19.61
CA SER A 30 4.15 -9.71 -20.08
C SER A 30 4.51 -8.35 -20.69
N GLY A 31 3.83 -7.28 -20.31
CA GLY A 31 3.97 -5.92 -20.82
C GLY A 31 5.41 -5.42 -20.81
N THR A 32 6.12 -5.70 -21.89
CA THR A 32 7.31 -4.96 -22.32
C THR A 32 6.81 -3.63 -22.91
N GLY A 33 6.50 -2.68 -22.02
CA GLY A 33 6.40 -1.28 -22.41
C GLY A 33 7.81 -0.78 -22.82
N PRO A 34 7.92 0.35 -23.55
CA PRO A 34 9.20 0.86 -23.99
C PRO A 34 10.16 0.94 -22.81
N GLU A 35 11.31 0.32 -22.95
CA GLU A 35 12.38 0.18 -21.97
C GLU A 35 12.68 1.53 -21.35
N GLN A 36 12.57 1.60 -20.02
CA GLN A 36 12.99 2.78 -19.27
C GLN A 36 14.50 2.74 -19.21
N ASP A 37 15.17 3.70 -19.79
CA ASP A 37 16.63 3.80 -19.84
C ASP A 37 17.28 3.83 -18.46
N GLU A 38 16.52 4.16 -17.39
CA GLU A 38 17.00 4.14 -16.01
C GLU A 38 15.95 3.56 -15.03
N PRO A 39 16.40 2.77 -14.02
CA PRO A 39 15.50 2.20 -13.02
C PRO A 39 14.87 3.31 -12.15
N ILE A 40 13.56 3.23 -11.94
CA ILE A 40 12.83 4.13 -11.03
C ILE A 40 12.80 3.50 -9.64
N VAL A 41 13.24 4.27 -8.64
CA VAL A 41 13.26 3.86 -7.23
C VAL A 41 11.99 4.38 -6.54
N VAL A 42 11.21 3.47 -5.96
CA VAL A 42 9.95 3.76 -5.29
C VAL A 42 10.08 3.49 -3.80
N GLU A 43 9.90 4.54 -3.01
CA GLU A 43 9.65 4.41 -1.57
C GLU A 43 8.16 4.18 -1.36
N GLY A 44 7.78 2.92 -1.17
CA GLY A 44 6.39 2.42 -1.22
C GLY A 44 5.50 2.89 -0.08
N LEU A 45 6.09 3.38 1.00
CA LEU A 45 5.40 4.11 2.07
C LEU A 45 6.34 5.00 2.86
N VAL A 46 5.87 6.23 3.07
CA VAL A 46 6.41 7.19 4.03
C VAL A 46 5.28 7.62 4.96
N ALA A 47 5.48 7.44 6.25
CA ALA A 47 4.49 7.83 7.25
C ALA A 47 4.40 9.36 7.40
N GLY A 48 3.19 9.85 7.68
CA GLY A 48 2.92 11.26 7.92
C GLY A 48 2.86 12.14 6.66
N GLY A 49 2.91 13.44 6.86
CA GLY A 49 2.79 14.44 5.80
C GLY A 49 4.09 14.73 5.06
N LEU A 50 4.00 15.55 4.01
CA LEU A 50 5.16 16.03 3.26
C LEU A 50 6.03 16.95 4.14
N ARG A 51 7.36 16.71 4.16
CA ARG A 51 8.31 17.45 5.00
C ARG A 51 9.69 17.57 4.35
N GLU A 52 10.37 18.67 4.64
CA GLU A 52 11.67 19.02 4.02
C GLU A 52 12.79 18.05 4.41
N SER A 53 12.80 17.60 5.68
CA SER A 53 13.80 16.63 6.15
C SER A 53 13.78 15.35 5.33
N HIS A 54 12.58 14.81 5.07
CA HIS A 54 12.41 13.60 4.28
C HIS A 54 12.73 13.85 2.80
N LEU A 55 12.28 14.97 2.22
CA LEU A 55 12.59 15.34 0.82
C LEU A 55 14.10 15.37 0.58
N LYS A 56 14.85 15.95 1.52
CA LYS A 56 16.31 15.99 1.46
C LYS A 56 16.93 14.59 1.54
N GLY A 57 16.43 13.75 2.44
CA GLY A 57 16.86 12.35 2.57
C GLY A 57 16.55 11.52 1.33
N ALA A 58 15.34 11.65 0.77
CA ALA A 58 14.91 10.94 -0.43
C ALA A 58 15.79 11.26 -1.64
N LYS A 59 16.15 12.53 -1.82
CA LYS A 59 17.11 12.93 -2.87
C LYS A 59 18.49 12.31 -2.65
N ALA A 60 19.00 12.32 -1.42
CA ALA A 60 20.31 11.73 -1.09
C ALA A 60 20.29 10.19 -1.26
N GLY A 61 19.19 9.52 -0.98
CA GLY A 61 18.99 8.09 -1.16
C GLY A 61 18.73 7.66 -2.60
N GLY A 62 18.55 8.60 -3.53
CA GLY A 62 18.27 8.30 -4.93
C GLY A 62 16.82 7.86 -5.19
N VAL A 63 15.86 8.29 -4.36
CA VAL A 63 14.43 8.00 -4.52
C VAL A 63 13.83 8.86 -5.64
N ASP A 64 13.07 8.23 -6.51
CA ASP A 64 12.34 8.90 -7.59
C ASP A 64 10.85 9.08 -7.28
N VAL A 65 10.30 8.18 -6.46
CA VAL A 65 8.87 8.20 -6.09
C VAL A 65 8.71 8.13 -4.58
N TRP A 66 8.05 9.12 -4.02
CA TRP A 66 7.63 9.17 -2.63
C TRP A 66 6.14 8.86 -2.53
N VAL A 67 5.78 7.72 -1.95
CA VAL A 67 4.39 7.36 -1.65
C VAL A 67 4.05 7.82 -0.24
N GLY A 68 3.21 8.84 -0.13
CA GLY A 68 2.87 9.43 1.16
C GLY A 68 2.16 10.77 1.04
N GLY A 69 1.81 11.34 2.19
CA GLY A 69 1.30 12.71 2.28
C GLY A 69 -0.10 12.93 1.71
N GLY A 70 -0.89 11.89 1.53
CA GLY A 70 -2.28 12.02 1.10
C GLY A 70 -3.11 12.83 2.10
N PRO A 71 -3.75 13.96 1.69
CA PRO A 71 -4.52 14.78 2.60
C PRO A 71 -5.82 14.09 3.02
N GLY A 72 -6.18 14.18 4.30
CA GLY A 72 -7.44 13.65 4.84
C GLY A 72 -8.61 14.64 4.77
N ASP A 73 -8.31 15.92 4.52
CA ASP A 73 -9.29 17.01 4.43
C ASP A 73 -8.78 18.16 3.56
N MET A 74 -9.60 19.17 3.36
CA MET A 74 -9.27 20.34 2.54
C MET A 74 -8.16 21.23 3.16
N ALA A 75 -8.05 21.28 4.49
CA ALA A 75 -6.99 22.03 5.16
C ALA A 75 -5.62 21.35 4.93
N GLY A 76 -5.60 20.02 5.07
CA GLY A 76 -4.44 19.19 4.71
C GLY A 76 -4.05 19.37 3.24
N TYR A 77 -5.02 19.36 2.33
CA TYR A 77 -4.77 19.58 0.90
C TYR A 77 -4.16 20.96 0.62
N ALA A 78 -4.66 22.02 1.26
CA ALA A 78 -4.05 23.33 1.17
C ALA A 78 -2.61 23.35 1.71
N GLY A 79 -2.32 22.56 2.74
CA GLY A 79 -0.96 22.36 3.26
C GLY A 79 -0.04 21.71 2.24
N VAL A 80 -0.52 20.66 1.59
CA VAL A 80 0.19 19.94 0.53
C VAL A 80 0.48 20.84 -0.67
N LEU A 81 -0.49 21.64 -1.12
CA LEU A 81 -0.28 22.61 -2.22
C LEU A 81 0.82 23.61 -1.89
N ARG A 82 0.80 24.18 -0.65
CA ARG A 82 1.86 25.09 -0.21
C ARG A 82 3.24 24.42 -0.16
N PHE A 83 3.30 23.13 0.16
CA PHE A 83 4.56 22.39 0.12
C PHE A 83 5.08 22.26 -1.32
N PHE A 84 4.24 21.88 -2.27
CA PHE A 84 4.62 21.79 -3.69
C PHE A 84 5.04 23.15 -4.26
N ASP A 85 4.33 24.24 -3.92
CA ASP A 85 4.69 25.58 -4.38
C ASP A 85 6.11 25.98 -3.92
N ARG A 86 6.46 25.66 -2.66
CA ARG A 86 7.80 25.94 -2.11
C ARG A 86 8.90 25.06 -2.71
N HIS A 87 8.56 23.85 -3.12
CA HIS A 87 9.53 22.83 -3.58
C HIS A 87 9.29 22.38 -5.01
N LYS A 88 8.65 23.21 -5.84
CA LYS A 88 8.24 22.87 -7.22
C LYS A 88 9.38 22.46 -8.15
N ASP A 89 10.60 22.81 -7.82
CA ASP A 89 11.84 22.42 -8.50
C ASP A 89 12.35 21.03 -8.10
N GLN A 90 11.83 20.44 -7.00
CA GLN A 90 12.32 19.22 -6.41
C GLN A 90 11.31 18.09 -6.37
N ILE A 91 10.02 18.39 -6.21
CA ILE A 91 8.95 17.41 -6.06
C ILE A 91 7.67 17.87 -6.76
N VAL A 92 6.95 16.93 -7.37
CA VAL A 92 5.68 17.19 -8.05
C VAL A 92 4.67 16.09 -7.74
N PRO A 93 3.35 16.39 -7.72
CA PRO A 93 2.34 15.36 -7.58
C PRO A 93 2.31 14.47 -8.84
N ALA A 94 2.12 13.16 -8.63
CA ALA A 94 1.95 12.18 -9.71
C ALA A 94 0.63 11.43 -9.56
N ARG A 95 -0.11 11.32 -10.64
CA ARG A 95 -1.43 10.66 -10.72
C ARG A 95 -1.44 9.48 -11.68
N SER A 96 -0.36 9.31 -12.44
CA SER A 96 -0.15 8.25 -13.42
C SER A 96 1.32 7.82 -13.45
N VAL A 97 1.61 6.68 -14.08
CA VAL A 97 3.00 6.26 -14.31
C VAL A 97 3.70 7.21 -15.27
N ALA A 98 2.97 7.81 -16.22
CA ALA A 98 3.52 8.83 -17.12
C ALA A 98 4.02 10.07 -16.34
N ASP A 99 3.29 10.50 -15.28
CA ASP A 99 3.73 11.61 -14.42
C ASP A 99 5.01 11.24 -13.66
N ILE A 100 5.11 9.99 -13.17
CA ILE A 100 6.31 9.48 -12.49
C ILE A 100 7.52 9.54 -13.43
N VAL A 101 7.38 9.04 -14.65
CA VAL A 101 8.44 9.06 -15.66
C VAL A 101 8.84 10.50 -16.03
N ALA A 102 7.86 11.38 -16.20
CA ALA A 102 8.11 12.80 -16.49
C ALA A 102 8.84 13.51 -15.35
N ALA A 103 8.45 13.24 -14.08
CA ALA A 103 9.13 13.77 -12.91
C ALA A 103 10.60 13.34 -12.86
N LYS A 104 10.88 12.04 -13.04
CA LYS A 104 12.25 11.51 -13.08
C LYS A 104 13.09 12.18 -14.17
N ARG A 105 12.57 12.27 -15.40
CA ARG A 105 13.27 12.95 -16.51
C ARG A 105 13.55 14.42 -16.21
N ALA A 106 12.73 15.07 -15.41
CA ALA A 106 12.94 16.44 -14.95
C ALA A 106 13.84 16.55 -13.69
N GLY A 107 14.42 15.44 -13.20
CA GLY A 107 15.25 15.41 -11.98
C GLY A 107 14.46 15.69 -10.69
N LYS A 108 13.14 15.44 -10.68
CA LYS A 108 12.23 15.69 -9.57
C LYS A 108 11.72 14.37 -8.98
N ILE A 109 11.35 14.42 -7.71
CA ILE A 109 10.63 13.32 -7.07
C ILE A 109 9.16 13.40 -7.45
N ALA A 110 8.57 12.27 -7.83
CA ALA A 110 7.13 12.12 -8.02
C ALA A 110 6.48 11.78 -6.67
N ASN A 111 5.49 12.53 -6.24
CA ASN A 111 4.74 12.20 -5.03
C ASN A 111 3.39 11.56 -5.37
N VAL A 112 3.15 10.37 -4.84
CA VAL A 112 1.90 9.62 -4.98
C VAL A 112 1.15 9.68 -3.65
N PHE A 113 -0.06 10.25 -3.65
CA PHE A 113 -0.89 10.29 -2.45
C PHE A 113 -1.43 8.93 -2.09
N ASN A 114 -1.24 8.58 -0.82
CA ASN A 114 -1.83 7.40 -0.22
C ASN A 114 -2.53 7.73 1.11
N TRP A 115 -3.45 6.87 1.49
CA TRP A 115 -3.95 6.75 2.84
C TRP A 115 -3.61 5.38 3.41
N GLN A 116 -3.12 5.34 4.64
CA GLN A 116 -2.90 4.08 5.37
C GLN A 116 -4.21 3.50 5.93
N SER A 117 -5.25 4.33 6.00
CA SER A 117 -6.60 3.95 6.43
C SER A 117 -7.66 4.77 5.71
N ALA A 118 -8.80 4.15 5.46
CA ALA A 118 -9.98 4.82 4.91
C ALA A 118 -10.74 5.68 5.94
N GLY A 119 -10.26 5.79 7.19
CA GLY A 119 -10.88 6.60 8.24
C GLY A 119 -11.08 8.07 7.88
N ALA A 120 -10.29 8.62 6.93
CA ALA A 120 -10.50 9.98 6.41
C ALA A 120 -11.82 10.16 5.65
N LEU A 121 -12.51 9.08 5.25
CA LEU A 121 -13.85 9.15 4.66
C LEU A 121 -14.92 9.52 5.69
N GLY A 122 -14.56 9.50 6.98
CA GLY A 122 -15.47 9.81 8.08
C GLY A 122 -16.53 8.72 8.29
N ASP A 123 -17.57 9.05 9.06
CA ASP A 123 -18.68 8.17 9.37
C ASP A 123 -19.48 7.85 8.09
N ALA A 124 -19.09 6.77 7.43
CA ALA A 124 -19.69 6.27 6.20
C ALA A 124 -21.16 5.88 6.37
N PHE A 125 -21.62 5.76 7.62
CA PHE A 125 -22.95 5.30 7.97
C PHE A 125 -23.93 6.39 8.38
N ASN A 126 -23.49 7.65 8.45
CA ASN A 126 -24.39 8.77 8.76
C ASN A 126 -25.49 8.98 7.69
N GLY A 127 -26.17 7.90 7.36
CA GLY A 127 -27.45 7.87 6.67
C GLY A 127 -27.38 7.89 5.14
N THR A 128 -26.23 8.07 4.51
CA THR A 128 -26.17 8.01 3.04
C THR A 128 -24.88 7.34 2.55
N MET A 129 -25.00 6.08 2.21
CA MET A 129 -23.93 5.31 1.57
C MET A 129 -23.36 5.99 0.31
N GLY A 130 -24.10 6.88 -0.32
CA GLY A 130 -23.61 7.71 -1.43
C GLY A 130 -22.57 8.75 -1.01
N GLY A 131 -22.54 9.15 0.27
CA GLY A 131 -21.56 10.12 0.78
C GLY A 131 -20.13 9.61 0.75
N THR A 132 -19.89 8.38 1.19
CA THR A 132 -18.55 7.77 1.21
C THR A 132 -17.97 7.58 -0.20
N GLN A 133 -18.77 7.06 -1.13
CA GLN A 133 -18.35 6.85 -2.51
C GLN A 133 -18.05 8.19 -3.21
N THR A 134 -18.88 9.21 -2.99
CA THR A 134 -18.67 10.55 -3.52
C THR A 134 -17.42 11.20 -2.92
N ALA A 135 -17.20 11.04 -1.60
CA ALA A 135 -16.00 11.53 -0.93
C ALA A 135 -14.73 10.87 -1.47
N LEU A 136 -14.72 9.53 -1.60
CA LEU A 136 -13.57 8.81 -2.17
C LEU A 136 -13.26 9.29 -3.59
N ARG A 137 -14.28 9.49 -4.43
CA ARG A 137 -14.12 10.03 -5.77
C ARG A 137 -13.52 11.45 -5.74
N ALA A 138 -13.99 12.32 -4.85
CA ALA A 138 -13.42 13.66 -4.72
C ALA A 138 -11.93 13.63 -4.36
N PHE A 139 -11.53 12.74 -3.42
CA PHE A 139 -10.12 12.56 -3.10
C PHE A 139 -9.32 11.95 -4.26
N GLN A 140 -9.90 11.04 -5.02
CA GLN A 140 -9.27 10.49 -6.22
C GLN A 140 -9.02 11.59 -7.28
N GLU A 141 -9.97 12.51 -7.48
CA GLU A 141 -9.83 13.66 -8.38
C GLU A 141 -8.70 14.61 -7.95
N ILE A 142 -8.52 14.83 -6.64
CA ILE A 142 -7.40 15.64 -6.14
C ILE A 142 -6.06 14.90 -6.08
N GLY A 143 -6.02 13.61 -6.41
CA GLY A 143 -4.79 12.85 -6.62
C GLY A 143 -4.57 11.63 -5.75
N LEU A 144 -5.52 11.23 -4.89
CA LEU A 144 -5.41 9.99 -4.11
C LEU A 144 -5.33 8.77 -5.04
N ARG A 145 -4.32 7.91 -4.84
CA ARG A 145 -4.04 6.76 -5.71
C ARG A 145 -3.93 5.42 -4.99
N ILE A 146 -3.75 5.44 -3.67
CA ILE A 146 -3.60 4.23 -2.85
C ILE A 146 -4.42 4.43 -1.58
N VAL A 147 -5.21 3.42 -1.18
CA VAL A 147 -6.06 3.47 0.01
C VAL A 147 -5.96 2.18 0.81
N GLY A 148 -5.57 2.31 2.08
CA GLY A 148 -5.66 1.28 3.11
C GLY A 148 -7.04 1.24 3.76
N LEU A 149 -7.41 0.09 4.34
CA LEU A 149 -8.73 -0.10 4.95
C LEU A 149 -8.76 0.34 6.41
N CYS A 150 -7.89 -0.23 7.25
CA CYS A 150 -7.88 -0.04 8.69
C CYS A 150 -6.49 0.35 9.18
N TYR A 151 -6.41 1.08 10.31
CA TYR A 151 -5.14 1.44 10.94
C TYR A 151 -5.07 0.82 12.34
N ASN A 152 -4.42 -0.32 12.45
CA ASN A 152 -4.14 -1.11 13.65
C ASN A 152 -5.38 -1.62 14.42
N VAL A 153 -6.42 -0.83 14.55
CA VAL A 153 -7.67 -1.16 15.27
C VAL A 153 -8.85 -1.27 14.32
N VAL A 154 -9.93 -1.90 14.79
CA VAL A 154 -11.19 -2.03 14.06
C VAL A 154 -11.78 -0.65 13.70
N ASN A 155 -12.34 -0.54 12.51
CA ASN A 155 -13.16 0.59 12.07
C ASN A 155 -14.42 0.08 11.34
N GLU A 156 -15.19 0.97 10.73
CA GLU A 156 -16.42 0.63 10.02
C GLU A 156 -16.22 -0.30 8.81
N PHE A 157 -14.99 -0.40 8.30
CA PHE A 157 -14.69 -1.21 7.11
C PHE A 157 -14.18 -2.62 7.43
N GLY A 158 -13.54 -2.82 8.59
CA GLY A 158 -12.99 -4.12 8.98
C GLY A 158 -12.16 -4.08 10.25
N GLY A 159 -11.40 -5.14 10.51
CA GLY A 159 -10.46 -5.24 11.61
C GLY A 159 -9.08 -4.71 11.28
N GLY A 160 -8.41 -4.15 12.28
CA GLY A 160 -7.00 -3.85 12.25
C GLY A 160 -6.14 -5.04 12.67
N CYS A 161 -4.83 -4.87 12.63
CA CYS A 161 -3.89 -5.93 13.00
C CYS A 161 -3.95 -6.32 14.50
N LEU A 162 -4.57 -5.48 15.36
CA LEU A 162 -4.83 -5.82 16.77
C LEU A 162 -6.08 -6.69 16.92
N GLU A 163 -6.99 -6.68 15.93
CA GLU A 163 -8.16 -7.56 15.87
C GLU A 163 -8.15 -8.39 14.56
N PRO A 164 -7.13 -9.27 14.37
CA PRO A 164 -6.85 -9.91 13.07
C PRO A 164 -7.96 -10.84 12.57
N GLN A 165 -8.85 -11.31 13.45
CA GLN A 165 -9.96 -12.21 13.12
C GLN A 165 -11.23 -11.49 12.65
N VAL A 166 -11.31 -10.16 12.78
CA VAL A 166 -12.51 -9.40 12.35
C VAL A 166 -12.61 -9.42 10.82
N PRO A 167 -13.77 -9.84 10.25
CA PRO A 167 -13.93 -9.91 8.80
C PRO A 167 -14.18 -8.54 8.18
N LEU A 168 -14.03 -8.48 6.87
CA LEU A 168 -14.43 -7.31 6.07
C LEU A 168 -15.93 -7.07 6.22
N THR A 169 -16.32 -5.87 6.62
CA THR A 169 -17.72 -5.50 6.81
C THR A 169 -18.47 -5.33 5.49
N ARG A 170 -19.79 -5.16 5.54
CA ARG A 170 -20.57 -4.78 4.34
C ARG A 170 -20.13 -3.44 3.75
N ALA A 171 -19.76 -2.47 4.61
CA ALA A 171 -19.24 -1.19 4.17
C ALA A 171 -17.85 -1.36 3.55
N GLY A 172 -16.98 -2.16 4.16
CA GLY A 172 -15.69 -2.50 3.61
C GLY A 172 -15.77 -3.14 2.22
N ARG A 173 -16.71 -4.06 2.00
CA ARG A 173 -16.94 -4.65 0.66
C ARG A 173 -17.26 -3.60 -0.39
N ARG A 174 -18.19 -2.69 -0.09
CA ARG A 174 -18.55 -1.60 -1.00
C ARG A 174 -17.41 -0.62 -1.24
N LEU A 175 -16.61 -0.36 -0.20
CA LEU A 175 -15.43 0.48 -0.32
C LEU A 175 -14.40 -0.16 -1.26
N VAL A 176 -14.11 -1.45 -1.13
CA VAL A 176 -13.21 -2.19 -2.03
C VAL A 176 -13.71 -2.16 -3.47
N GLU A 177 -15.01 -2.38 -3.70
CA GLU A 177 -15.61 -2.28 -5.04
C GLU A 177 -15.44 -0.89 -5.64
N GLU A 178 -15.64 0.18 -4.85
CA GLU A 178 -15.47 1.55 -5.33
C GLU A 178 -14.00 1.93 -5.54
N ILE A 179 -13.07 1.44 -4.69
CA ILE A 179 -11.62 1.58 -4.87
C ILE A 179 -11.22 1.05 -6.25
N HIS A 180 -11.64 -0.17 -6.60
CA HIS A 180 -11.33 -0.77 -7.89
C HIS A 180 -11.99 -0.05 -9.06
N LYS A 181 -13.24 0.36 -8.93
CA LYS A 181 -13.97 1.14 -9.95
C LYS A 181 -13.28 2.46 -10.25
N LEU A 182 -12.75 3.13 -9.24
CA LEU A 182 -12.01 4.39 -9.36
C LEU A 182 -10.54 4.19 -9.76
N ARG A 183 -10.10 2.94 -10.00
CA ARG A 183 -8.72 2.61 -10.32
C ARG A 183 -7.73 3.12 -9.27
N ILE A 184 -8.08 2.98 -8.01
CA ILE A 184 -7.22 3.22 -6.87
C ILE A 184 -6.59 1.88 -6.48
N VAL A 185 -5.33 1.88 -6.07
CA VAL A 185 -4.68 0.67 -5.54
C VAL A 185 -5.20 0.39 -4.14
N LEU A 186 -5.72 -0.82 -3.91
CA LEU A 186 -6.09 -1.29 -2.59
C LEU A 186 -4.84 -1.72 -1.82
N ASP A 187 -4.65 -1.15 -0.64
CA ASP A 187 -3.62 -1.51 0.31
C ASP A 187 -4.23 -2.30 1.49
N VAL A 188 -3.78 -3.52 1.67
CA VAL A 188 -4.13 -4.35 2.83
C VAL A 188 -2.94 -4.49 3.79
N GLY A 189 -1.98 -3.56 3.67
CA GLY A 189 -0.71 -3.57 4.38
C GLY A 189 -0.84 -3.71 5.88
N GLY A 190 0.19 -4.20 6.53
CA GLY A 190 0.38 -4.55 7.93
C GLY A 190 -0.49 -3.89 9.03
N HIS A 191 -1.24 -2.84 8.72
CA HIS A 191 -2.24 -2.25 9.62
C HIS A 191 -3.59 -2.96 9.59
N THR A 192 -3.99 -3.51 8.43
CA THR A 192 -5.27 -4.23 8.26
C THR A 192 -5.14 -5.66 8.79
N GLY A 193 -6.13 -6.12 9.54
CA GLY A 193 -6.16 -7.46 10.12
C GLY A 193 -6.19 -8.58 9.07
N GLU A 194 -5.72 -9.79 9.44
CA GLU A 194 -5.58 -10.93 8.53
C GLU A 194 -6.90 -11.26 7.82
N GLN A 195 -7.99 -11.44 8.57
CA GLN A 195 -9.27 -11.85 7.98
C GLN A 195 -9.84 -10.77 7.05
N THR A 196 -9.77 -9.49 7.47
CA THR A 196 -10.19 -8.36 6.61
C THR A 196 -9.35 -8.32 5.33
N SER A 197 -8.04 -8.53 5.41
CA SER A 197 -7.14 -8.56 4.25
C SER A 197 -7.52 -9.68 3.27
N LEU A 198 -7.70 -10.89 3.77
CA LEU A 198 -8.07 -12.06 2.96
C LEU A 198 -9.43 -11.88 2.27
N ASP A 199 -10.42 -11.37 3.00
CA ASP A 199 -11.75 -11.10 2.44
C ASP A 199 -11.69 -10.01 1.35
N ALA A 200 -10.91 -8.95 1.56
CA ALA A 200 -10.74 -7.87 0.60
C ALA A 200 -10.02 -8.36 -0.69
N ILE A 201 -8.98 -9.17 -0.53
CA ILE A 201 -8.25 -9.79 -1.64
C ILE A 201 -9.20 -10.71 -2.44
N ALA A 202 -9.99 -11.54 -1.77
CA ALA A 202 -10.91 -12.47 -2.43
C ALA A 202 -11.94 -11.76 -3.33
N ILE A 203 -12.43 -10.59 -2.94
CA ILE A 203 -13.37 -9.82 -3.76
C ILE A 203 -12.71 -8.93 -4.81
N SER A 204 -11.39 -8.79 -4.79
CA SER A 204 -10.63 -8.00 -5.77
C SER A 204 -10.55 -8.65 -7.15
N ARG A 205 -10.91 -9.94 -7.28
CA ARG A 205 -11.09 -10.67 -8.55
C ARG A 205 -9.88 -10.55 -9.48
N GLY A 206 -8.68 -10.64 -8.95
CA GLY A 206 -7.43 -10.57 -9.69
C GLY A 206 -6.91 -9.17 -10.00
N VAL A 207 -7.57 -8.11 -9.53
CA VAL A 207 -6.96 -6.79 -9.52
C VAL A 207 -5.81 -6.80 -8.50
N PRO A 208 -4.60 -6.35 -8.87
CA PRO A 208 -3.47 -6.36 -7.96
C PRO A 208 -3.75 -5.58 -6.68
N VAL A 209 -3.50 -6.24 -5.54
CA VAL A 209 -3.61 -5.68 -4.20
C VAL A 209 -2.23 -5.59 -3.59
N ILE A 210 -1.92 -4.53 -2.87
CA ILE A 210 -0.61 -4.37 -2.23
C ILE A 210 -0.67 -4.52 -0.72
N CYS A 211 0.48 -4.82 -0.14
CA CYS A 211 0.81 -4.49 1.24
C CYS A 211 1.92 -3.45 1.20
N SER A 212 1.59 -2.17 1.42
CA SER A 212 2.55 -1.09 1.21
C SER A 212 3.75 -1.15 2.15
N HIS A 213 3.54 -1.66 3.39
CA HIS A 213 4.59 -1.71 4.41
C HIS A 213 4.25 -2.74 5.49
N THR A 214 5.11 -3.73 5.64
CA THR A 214 5.00 -4.80 6.65
C THR A 214 6.32 -5.55 6.78
N ASN A 215 6.36 -6.55 7.67
CA ASN A 215 7.37 -7.59 7.69
C ASN A 215 6.71 -8.97 7.84
N ILE A 216 7.50 -10.02 8.02
CA ILE A 216 7.08 -11.41 7.86
C ILE A 216 6.75 -12.03 9.21
N GLY A 217 5.50 -12.43 9.42
CA GLY A 217 5.03 -13.07 10.66
C GLY A 217 5.73 -14.39 10.99
N ALA A 218 6.20 -15.12 9.97
CA ALA A 218 7.01 -16.32 10.18
C ALA A 218 8.42 -16.01 10.74
N ILE A 219 8.92 -14.78 10.58
CA ILE A 219 10.22 -14.32 11.10
C ILE A 219 10.05 -13.59 12.43
N ALA A 220 9.03 -12.73 12.54
CA ALA A 220 8.79 -11.90 13.72
C ALA A 220 7.36 -12.07 14.24
N ASP A 221 7.21 -12.40 15.53
CA ASP A 221 5.91 -12.46 16.21
C ASP A 221 5.49 -11.06 16.63
N ASN A 222 4.96 -10.30 15.65
CA ASN A 222 4.54 -8.92 15.83
C ASN A 222 3.19 -8.70 15.11
N PRO A 223 2.20 -8.03 15.74
CA PRO A 223 0.89 -7.78 15.11
C PRO A 223 0.95 -7.09 13.76
N ARG A 224 2.01 -6.30 13.50
CA ARG A 224 2.22 -5.57 12.24
C ARG A 224 2.80 -6.43 11.12
N CYS A 225 3.20 -7.67 11.42
CA CYS A 225 3.75 -8.59 10.44
C CYS A 225 2.67 -9.47 9.82
N VAL A 226 2.68 -9.60 8.50
CA VAL A 226 1.68 -10.39 7.76
C VAL A 226 1.99 -11.88 7.79
N SER A 227 0.93 -12.69 7.80
CA SER A 227 1.03 -14.14 7.71
C SER A 227 1.35 -14.60 6.30
N ASP A 228 1.84 -15.83 6.21
CA ASP A 228 2.07 -16.52 4.94
C ASP A 228 0.83 -16.59 4.04
N LYS A 229 -0.36 -16.73 4.63
CA LYS A 229 -1.62 -16.76 3.89
C LYS A 229 -1.87 -15.42 3.17
N VAL A 230 -1.61 -14.31 3.83
CA VAL A 230 -1.76 -12.96 3.25
C VAL A 230 -0.71 -12.74 2.16
N ILE A 231 0.55 -13.17 2.40
CA ILE A 231 1.61 -13.10 1.38
C ILE A 231 1.20 -13.84 0.10
N ASP A 232 0.77 -15.09 0.24
CA ASP A 232 0.35 -15.93 -0.90
C ASP A 232 -0.85 -15.32 -1.63
N ALA A 233 -1.83 -14.81 -0.88
CA ALA A 233 -3.02 -14.19 -1.45
C ALA A 233 -2.70 -12.90 -2.23
N ILE A 234 -1.82 -12.03 -1.71
CA ILE A 234 -1.35 -10.82 -2.42
C ILE A 234 -0.62 -11.21 -3.70
N ALA A 235 0.31 -12.17 -3.62
CA ALA A 235 1.06 -12.64 -4.77
C ALA A 235 0.16 -13.21 -5.87
N ALA A 236 -0.89 -13.97 -5.50
CA ALA A 236 -1.87 -14.52 -6.44
C ALA A 236 -2.64 -13.43 -7.23
N THR A 237 -2.72 -12.18 -6.72
CA THR A 237 -3.29 -11.04 -7.48
C THR A 237 -2.27 -10.34 -8.39
N GLY A 238 -1.01 -10.74 -8.36
CA GLY A 238 0.08 -9.98 -8.99
C GLY A 238 0.53 -8.77 -8.18
N GLY A 239 0.20 -8.72 -6.90
CA GLY A 239 0.51 -7.61 -6.00
C GLY A 239 1.97 -7.54 -5.53
N VAL A 240 2.26 -6.59 -4.63
CA VAL A 240 3.59 -6.33 -4.08
C VAL A 240 3.50 -6.17 -2.56
N ILE A 241 4.55 -6.63 -1.87
CA ILE A 241 4.71 -6.56 -0.43
C ILE A 241 5.93 -5.68 -0.14
N GLY A 242 5.69 -4.50 0.43
CA GLY A 242 6.71 -3.55 0.85
C GLY A 242 7.25 -3.90 2.23
N LEU A 243 8.56 -3.95 2.36
CA LEU A 243 9.22 -4.32 3.60
C LEU A 243 9.68 -3.09 4.37
N THR A 244 9.34 -3.03 5.68
CA THR A 244 9.65 -1.89 6.54
C THR A 244 11.06 -1.96 7.12
N ALA A 245 11.59 -0.78 7.46
CA ALA A 245 12.84 -0.66 8.19
C ALA A 245 12.64 -0.63 9.72
N VAL A 246 11.39 -0.73 10.20
CA VAL A 246 11.08 -0.67 11.64
C VAL A 246 11.70 -1.87 12.37
N ASN A 247 12.61 -1.59 13.32
CA ASN A 247 13.43 -2.60 14.00
C ASN A 247 12.60 -3.72 14.62
N ASP A 248 11.54 -3.36 15.31
CA ASP A 248 10.71 -4.29 16.07
C ASP A 248 9.88 -5.25 15.22
N PHE A 249 9.77 -5.00 13.92
CA PHE A 249 9.10 -5.90 12.98
C PHE A 249 10.02 -6.98 12.41
N HIS A 250 11.28 -7.06 12.89
CA HIS A 250 12.27 -8.07 12.49
C HIS A 250 12.56 -9.11 13.56
N ILE A 251 12.03 -8.95 14.76
CA ILE A 251 12.47 -9.73 15.92
C ILE A 251 11.38 -10.71 16.38
N ARG A 252 11.74 -11.99 16.41
CA ARG A 252 10.91 -13.05 16.98
C ARG A 252 10.99 -13.04 18.51
N ASN A 253 9.85 -13.18 19.18
CA ASN A 253 9.67 -13.37 20.63
C ASN A 253 9.78 -12.11 21.49
N ARG A 254 8.66 -11.41 21.56
CA ARG A 254 8.42 -10.35 22.54
C ARG A 254 7.59 -10.80 23.75
N LYS A 255 7.48 -12.10 24.00
CA LYS A 255 6.76 -12.62 25.17
C LYS A 255 7.40 -12.21 26.48
N ASP A 256 8.64 -11.71 26.45
CA ASP A 256 9.31 -11.14 27.60
C ASP A 256 9.22 -9.61 27.56
N ALA A 257 8.11 -9.08 28.05
CA ALA A 257 7.89 -7.64 28.23
C ALA A 257 8.89 -6.99 29.22
N SER A 258 9.73 -7.80 29.89
CA SER A 258 10.80 -7.32 30.78
C SER A 258 12.03 -6.83 30.01
N VAL A 259 12.17 -7.16 28.73
CA VAL A 259 13.25 -6.63 27.90
C VAL A 259 12.86 -5.24 27.43
N ALA A 260 13.36 -4.23 28.13
CA ALA A 260 13.10 -2.82 27.86
C ALA A 260 13.51 -2.39 26.44
N HIS A 261 14.36 -3.15 25.75
CA HIS A 261 14.88 -2.82 24.42
C HIS A 261 14.99 -4.07 23.56
N SER A 262 14.36 -4.04 22.38
CA SER A 262 14.60 -5.06 21.37
C SER A 262 16.06 -5.01 20.89
N PRO A 263 16.72 -6.16 20.64
CA PRO A 263 18.03 -6.16 19.99
C PRO A 263 18.00 -5.35 18.71
N ARG A 264 19.06 -4.59 18.43
CA ARG A 264 19.13 -3.80 17.21
C ARG A 264 19.47 -4.68 16.02
N VAL A 265 18.56 -4.78 15.08
CA VAL A 265 18.69 -5.50 13.81
C VAL A 265 19.56 -4.68 12.85
N THR A 266 20.36 -5.34 12.05
CA THR A 266 21.20 -4.70 11.01
C THR A 266 20.54 -4.73 9.64
N VAL A 267 21.02 -3.92 8.70
CA VAL A 267 20.57 -3.95 7.31
C VAL A 267 20.73 -5.33 6.68
N GLU A 268 21.76 -6.09 7.05
CA GLU A 268 21.96 -7.47 6.56
C GLU A 268 20.81 -8.41 7.01
N GLN A 269 20.36 -8.27 8.24
CA GLN A 269 19.21 -9.04 8.75
C GLN A 269 17.89 -8.52 8.17
N HIS A 270 17.81 -7.24 7.79
CA HIS A 270 16.66 -6.71 7.04
C HIS A 270 16.48 -7.43 5.69
N ILE A 271 17.58 -7.81 5.03
CA ILE A 271 17.51 -8.54 3.77
C ILE A 271 16.92 -9.95 3.93
N ASP A 272 16.93 -10.54 5.12
CA ASP A 272 16.24 -11.83 5.37
C ASP A 272 14.75 -11.75 5.04
N GLN A 273 14.11 -10.59 5.21
CA GLN A 273 12.71 -10.34 4.85
C GLN A 273 12.52 -10.38 3.33
N PHE A 274 13.44 -9.75 2.58
CA PHE A 274 13.44 -9.75 1.11
C PHE A 274 13.65 -11.16 0.56
N ASP A 275 14.62 -11.89 1.09
CA ASP A 275 14.93 -13.27 0.70
C ASP A 275 13.74 -14.19 0.99
N TYR A 276 13.01 -13.97 2.09
CA TYR A 276 11.83 -14.76 2.43
C TYR A 276 10.74 -14.63 1.38
N ILE A 277 10.34 -13.38 1.01
CA ILE A 277 9.32 -13.15 -0.01
C ILE A 277 9.78 -13.70 -1.36
N LYS A 278 11.02 -13.40 -1.77
CA LYS A 278 11.60 -13.91 -3.03
C LYS A 278 11.55 -15.43 -3.11
N LYS A 279 11.90 -16.13 -2.02
CA LYS A 279 11.88 -17.59 -1.96
C LYS A 279 10.46 -18.16 -1.96
N ARG A 280 9.51 -17.49 -1.29
CA ARG A 280 8.16 -17.98 -1.11
C ARG A 280 7.29 -17.80 -2.36
N VAL A 281 7.25 -16.58 -2.90
CA VAL A 281 6.31 -16.18 -3.96
C VAL A 281 6.98 -15.59 -5.20
N GLY A 282 8.29 -15.40 -5.16
CA GLY A 282 9.06 -14.85 -6.29
C GLY A 282 9.42 -13.38 -6.13
N VAL A 283 10.44 -12.97 -6.88
CA VAL A 283 11.00 -11.61 -6.83
C VAL A 283 10.00 -10.53 -7.28
N ASP A 284 9.04 -10.89 -8.12
CA ASP A 284 8.04 -9.95 -8.67
C ASP A 284 7.07 -9.40 -7.61
N HIS A 285 7.09 -9.97 -6.40
CA HIS A 285 6.25 -9.58 -5.29
C HIS A 285 6.99 -8.84 -4.16
N VAL A 286 8.29 -8.59 -4.31
CA VAL A 286 9.11 -7.88 -3.33
C VAL A 286 9.11 -6.39 -3.60
N GLY A 287 8.93 -5.58 -2.55
CA GLY A 287 8.99 -4.12 -2.62
C GLY A 287 9.66 -3.49 -1.40
N LEU A 288 9.99 -2.22 -1.51
CA LEU A 288 10.49 -1.38 -0.41
C LEU A 288 9.35 -0.51 0.11
N GLY A 289 9.07 -0.57 1.41
CA GLY A 289 8.09 0.27 2.10
C GLY A 289 8.59 0.62 3.50
N PRO A 290 9.64 1.47 3.63
CA PRO A 290 10.45 1.57 4.83
C PRO A 290 9.74 2.14 6.05
N ASP A 291 8.64 2.87 5.86
CA ASP A 291 7.80 3.44 6.93
C ASP A 291 8.56 4.48 7.77
N PHE A 292 9.35 5.34 7.13
CA PHE A 292 10.07 6.38 7.83
C PHE A 292 9.19 7.53 8.29
N VAL A 293 9.46 7.99 9.53
CA VAL A 293 8.81 9.14 10.18
C VAL A 293 9.78 10.30 10.40
N ASP A 294 10.80 10.44 9.55
CA ASP A 294 11.89 11.42 9.68
C ASP A 294 11.38 12.81 10.06
N GLY A 295 11.92 13.35 11.14
CA GLY A 295 11.58 14.70 11.63
C GLY A 295 10.20 14.80 12.29
N MET A 296 9.46 13.71 12.47
CA MET A 296 8.26 13.68 13.30
C MET A 296 8.63 13.31 14.74
N PRO A 297 8.08 13.99 15.75
CA PRO A 297 8.23 13.56 17.13
C PRO A 297 7.48 12.22 17.30
N LEU A 298 8.21 11.20 17.74
CA LEU A 298 7.59 9.94 18.18
C LEU A 298 7.06 10.13 19.60
N ASN A 299 5.92 10.77 19.71
CA ASN A 299 5.25 10.95 20.99
C ASN A 299 4.22 9.82 21.15
N TYR A 300 4.65 8.71 21.72
CA TYR A 300 3.76 7.61 22.10
C TYR A 300 3.12 7.92 23.45
N ASP A 301 2.20 8.89 23.48
CA ASP A 301 1.34 9.12 24.64
C ASP A 301 0.35 7.97 24.87
N ALA A 302 -0.44 8.04 25.94
CA ALA A 302 -1.38 6.98 26.30
C ALA A 302 -2.36 6.64 25.17
N VAL A 303 -2.84 7.64 24.42
CA VAL A 303 -3.79 7.45 23.30
C VAL A 303 -3.11 6.73 22.13
N ASN A 304 -1.89 7.17 21.77
CA ASN A 304 -1.13 6.49 20.73
C ASN A 304 -0.80 5.05 21.12
N ARG A 305 -0.61 4.75 22.43
CA ARG A 305 -0.34 3.39 22.92
C ARG A 305 -1.54 2.45 22.88
N GLU A 306 -2.75 2.93 22.74
CA GLU A 306 -3.94 2.10 22.45
C GLU A 306 -3.93 1.59 21.00
N VAL A 307 -3.30 2.33 20.10
CA VAL A 307 -3.26 2.03 18.65
C VAL A 307 -1.90 1.48 18.21
N ILE A 308 -0.81 1.94 18.86
CA ILE A 308 0.56 1.46 18.61
C ILE A 308 1.06 0.86 19.94
N THR A 309 0.74 -0.38 20.15
CA THR A 309 1.03 -1.08 21.41
C THR A 309 2.53 -1.36 21.60
N ARG A 310 2.95 -1.69 22.84
CA ARG A 310 4.36 -1.97 23.11
C ARG A 310 4.87 -3.28 22.52
N ASP A 311 3.98 -4.20 22.20
CA ASP A 311 4.29 -5.42 21.47
C ASP A 311 4.48 -5.18 19.97
N MET A 312 3.99 -4.06 19.43
CA MET A 312 4.33 -3.60 18.10
C MET A 312 5.65 -2.84 18.07
N ILE A 313 5.77 -1.77 18.86
CA ILE A 313 6.94 -0.90 18.93
C ILE A 313 7.29 -0.66 20.39
N SER A 314 8.45 -1.13 20.81
CA SER A 314 8.98 -0.96 22.16
C SER A 314 9.37 0.48 22.47
N ASP A 315 9.61 0.78 23.74
CA ASP A 315 10.17 2.06 24.20
C ASP A 315 11.71 2.12 24.00
N GLY A 316 12.25 1.46 22.95
CA GLY A 316 13.67 1.35 22.68
C GLY A 316 14.33 2.64 22.22
N GLU A 317 15.66 2.68 22.28
CA GLU A 317 16.46 3.83 21.84
C GLU A 317 16.49 4.03 20.32
N TRP A 318 16.10 3.00 19.55
CA TRP A 318 16.11 3.02 18.08
C TRP A 318 14.81 2.48 17.50
N LEU A 319 14.29 3.20 16.55
CA LEU A 319 13.10 2.80 15.83
C LEU A 319 13.43 1.92 14.61
N TYR A 320 14.57 2.15 13.96
CA TYR A 320 14.94 1.55 12.69
C TYR A 320 16.17 0.65 12.79
N VAL A 321 16.30 -0.24 11.81
CA VAL A 321 17.44 -1.15 11.70
C VAL A 321 18.73 -0.37 11.51
N LYS A 322 19.84 -0.88 12.06
CA LYS A 322 21.16 -0.27 11.93
C LYS A 322 21.65 -0.33 10.48
N GLY A 323 22.02 0.83 9.96
CA GLY A 323 22.48 1.00 8.58
C GLY A 323 21.36 1.24 7.58
N PHE A 324 20.10 1.41 8.07
CA PHE A 324 18.97 1.92 7.32
C PHE A 324 18.02 2.66 8.27
N GLU A 325 18.54 3.72 8.90
CA GLU A 325 17.81 4.52 9.88
C GLU A 325 17.01 5.65 9.25
N ASN A 326 17.29 5.97 8.00
CA ASN A 326 16.59 6.97 7.19
C ASN A 326 16.75 6.66 5.70
N ILE A 327 15.94 7.29 4.86
CA ILE A 327 15.91 6.99 3.43
C ILE A 327 17.19 7.36 2.68
N ALA A 328 18.02 8.28 3.19
CA ALA A 328 19.33 8.59 2.58
C ALA A 328 20.30 7.39 2.61
N GLU A 329 20.04 6.43 3.49
CA GLU A 329 20.84 5.20 3.62
C GLU A 329 20.37 4.05 2.71
N LEU A 330 19.38 4.29 1.84
CA LEU A 330 18.91 3.30 0.86
C LEU A 330 20.04 2.61 0.06
N PRO A 331 21.14 3.28 -0.31
CA PRO A 331 22.27 2.60 -0.93
C PRO A 331 22.83 1.41 -0.14
N ASN A 332 22.70 1.41 1.20
CA ASN A 332 23.14 0.28 2.03
C ASN A 332 22.25 -0.95 1.82
N VAL A 333 20.95 -0.78 1.64
CA VAL A 333 20.00 -1.87 1.31
C VAL A 333 20.35 -2.47 -0.05
N VAL A 334 20.58 -1.63 -1.06
CA VAL A 334 20.97 -2.08 -2.41
C VAL A 334 22.29 -2.84 -2.36
N ALA A 335 23.28 -2.33 -1.62
CA ALA A 335 24.56 -3.02 -1.45
C ALA A 335 24.40 -4.36 -0.71
N ALA A 336 23.53 -4.44 0.29
CA ALA A 336 23.25 -5.67 1.03
C ALA A 336 22.54 -6.73 0.15
N LEU A 337 21.57 -6.33 -0.67
CA LEU A 337 20.93 -7.23 -1.66
C LEU A 337 21.98 -7.81 -2.62
N ARG A 338 22.90 -6.98 -3.15
CA ARG A 338 23.99 -7.44 -4.02
C ARG A 338 24.93 -8.42 -3.31
N ARG A 339 25.32 -8.15 -2.05
CA ARG A 339 26.14 -9.09 -1.25
C ARG A 339 25.43 -10.43 -1.03
N ARG A 340 24.10 -10.44 -0.93
CA ARG A 340 23.26 -11.65 -0.83
C ARG A 340 23.06 -12.37 -2.16
N GLY A 341 23.69 -11.89 -3.25
CA GLY A 341 23.63 -12.53 -4.57
C GLY A 341 22.38 -12.21 -5.39
N TRP A 342 21.66 -11.13 -5.07
CA TRP A 342 20.57 -10.64 -5.92
C TRP A 342 21.15 -10.10 -7.24
N LYS A 343 20.57 -10.51 -8.36
CA LYS A 343 20.93 -9.99 -9.68
C LYS A 343 20.45 -8.54 -9.83
N GLU A 344 21.12 -7.75 -10.67
CA GLU A 344 20.75 -6.33 -10.89
C GLU A 344 19.28 -6.16 -11.35
N GLU A 345 18.77 -7.08 -12.16
CA GLU A 345 17.37 -7.09 -12.56
C GLU A 345 16.43 -7.30 -11.36
N GLU A 346 16.78 -8.22 -10.45
CA GLU A 346 16.00 -8.50 -9.25
C GLU A 346 16.01 -7.32 -8.29
N VAL A 347 17.17 -6.65 -8.14
CA VAL A 347 17.29 -5.42 -7.34
C VAL A 347 16.41 -4.32 -7.94
N ARG A 348 16.47 -4.10 -9.27
CA ARG A 348 15.61 -3.11 -9.94
C ARG A 348 14.13 -3.40 -9.74
N LYS A 349 13.70 -4.66 -9.81
CA LYS A 349 12.32 -5.08 -9.54
C LYS A 349 11.91 -4.70 -8.12
N ALA A 350 12.68 -5.09 -7.10
CA ALA A 350 12.38 -4.85 -5.69
C ALA A 350 12.40 -3.36 -5.33
N MET A 351 13.33 -2.58 -5.90
CA MET A 351 13.46 -1.15 -5.60
C MET A 351 12.39 -0.27 -6.27
N GLY A 352 11.65 -0.77 -7.28
CA GLY A 352 10.62 0.06 -7.90
C GLY A 352 9.85 -0.59 -9.04
N GLY A 353 10.47 -1.48 -9.81
CA GLY A 353 9.85 -2.09 -10.98
C GLY A 353 8.51 -2.79 -10.67
N ASN A 354 8.44 -3.50 -9.53
CA ASN A 354 7.24 -4.18 -9.10
C ASN A 354 6.11 -3.20 -8.73
N TRP A 355 6.43 -2.08 -8.06
CA TRP A 355 5.49 -1.02 -7.77
C TRP A 355 4.90 -0.42 -9.04
N LEU A 356 5.77 -0.08 -10.00
CA LEU A 356 5.34 0.51 -11.27
C LEU A 356 4.46 -0.46 -12.08
N ARG A 357 4.74 -1.75 -12.04
CA ARG A 357 3.91 -2.78 -12.65
C ARG A 357 2.50 -2.76 -12.06
N VAL A 358 2.35 -2.75 -10.75
CA VAL A 358 1.04 -2.63 -10.08
C VAL A 358 0.35 -1.33 -10.45
N TYR A 359 1.07 -0.20 -10.43
CA TYR A 359 0.50 1.10 -10.75
C TYR A 359 -0.02 1.17 -12.21
N ARG A 360 0.75 0.67 -13.18
CA ARG A 360 0.27 0.56 -14.57
C ARG A 360 -0.99 -0.27 -14.68
N THR A 361 -1.01 -1.40 -14.00
CA THR A 361 -2.14 -2.33 -14.00
C THR A 361 -3.41 -1.68 -13.49
N VAL A 362 -3.33 -1.01 -12.34
CA VAL A 362 -4.52 -0.52 -11.63
C VAL A 362 -4.95 0.85 -12.15
N TRP A 363 -4.03 1.79 -12.32
CA TRP A 363 -4.37 3.16 -12.76
C TRP A 363 -4.71 3.23 -14.25
N GLY A 364 -4.20 2.30 -15.05
CA GLY A 364 -4.24 2.34 -16.51
C GLY A 364 -3.12 3.24 -17.02
N GLY A 365 -2.17 2.69 -17.73
CA GLY A 365 -1.04 3.39 -18.35
C GLY A 365 -1.41 3.99 -19.68
#